data_d6132a1ffa7c94e9869612590ed28415
#
_entry.id   d6132a1ffa7c94e9869612590ed28415
#
_cell.length_a   1.000
_cell.length_b   1.000
_cell.length_c   1.000
_cell.angle_alpha   90.00
_cell.angle_beta   90.00
_cell.angle_gamma   90.00
#
_symmetry.space_group_name_H-M   'P 1'
#
loop_
_entity.id
_entity.type
_entity.pdbx_description
1 polymer ?
#
loop_
_entity_poly.entity_id
_entity_poly.type
_entity_poly.pdbx_seq_one_letter_code
_entity_poly.pdbx_strand_id
1 'polypeptide(L)'
;MKTGTLPAYIIAWLHLVGLDMPQLSELYRIDNFIDTFALGHYARVLAAADLRSGNTVAFKVMRPEHLDSNGDMRWEYRAFGNEAEILARLRHSPNIVKFYDFGFISDREEAPRNGEIISYQSDVRGFLEALSRYAAAGWRPYLTMENLPRSHSLFYLMKPNSPNSRWRLPSEEGLALALQFSSLLSLAHGMQIVYLDHKLEHVYWDGVHLKVIDFNSSRRLENDRRQSPQQYTKDVHNMCVGVLYSLFTGMSPQKTSLRPQPSSREAVEARYTDIDNLDFSMEPSLSEGIAELLQRGAAENITTVQEFINGLQRVATQHGWQFSDYLTSPASSQAREQMRAGLQRLRQGQEHVREARDLFREALIQDGISRDLEDELRRLVVVLNEMLNNRVVP
;
A
#
# COMPACT_ATOMS: atom_id res chain seq x y z
N MET A 1 -5.48 -35.35 -3.83
CA MET A 1 -4.40 -35.85 -2.95
C MET A 1 -3.91 -34.66 -2.16
N LYS A 2 -4.02 -34.66 -0.83
CA LYS A 2 -3.52 -33.57 0.02
C LYS A 2 -1.99 -33.72 0.08
N THR A 3 -1.25 -32.83 -0.56
CA THR A 3 0.20 -32.72 -0.39
C THR A 3 0.44 -32.13 0.99
N GLY A 4 0.70 -33.01 1.94
CA GLY A 4 1.03 -32.63 3.32
C GLY A 4 2.39 -31.96 3.37
N THR A 5 2.43 -30.75 3.87
CA THR A 5 3.64 -29.99 4.17
C THR A 5 4.41 -30.65 5.31
N LEU A 6 5.70 -30.85 5.11
CA LEU A 6 6.59 -31.39 6.16
C LEU A 6 6.78 -30.35 7.27
N PRO A 7 6.57 -30.71 8.54
CA PRO A 7 6.83 -29.80 9.67
C PRO A 7 8.30 -29.36 9.75
N ALA A 8 8.56 -28.19 10.31
CA ALA A 8 9.91 -27.59 10.39
C ALA A 8 10.97 -28.48 11.07
N TYR A 9 10.57 -29.35 11.99
CA TYR A 9 11.47 -30.34 12.61
C TYR A 9 11.89 -31.44 11.65
N ILE A 10 11.08 -31.74 10.63
CA ILE A 10 11.43 -32.72 9.57
C ILE A 10 12.46 -32.10 8.63
N ILE A 11 12.38 -30.80 8.35
CA ILE A 11 13.36 -30.06 7.55
C ILE A 11 14.72 -30.06 8.30
N ALA A 12 14.72 -29.81 9.62
CA ALA A 12 15.93 -29.93 10.43
C ALA A 12 16.50 -31.37 10.49
N TRP A 13 15.62 -32.37 10.41
CA TRP A 13 16.02 -33.78 10.36
C TRP A 13 16.55 -34.17 8.98
N LEU A 14 16.01 -33.61 7.88
CA LEU A 14 16.51 -33.81 6.53
C LEU A 14 17.96 -33.30 6.37
N HIS A 15 18.33 -32.18 6.97
CA HIS A 15 19.72 -31.72 7.07
C HIS A 15 20.64 -32.71 7.80
N LEU A 16 20.12 -33.42 8.78
CA LEU A 16 20.84 -34.43 9.54
C LEU A 16 21.03 -35.75 8.75
N VAL A 17 20.17 -35.98 7.77
CA VAL A 17 20.11 -37.26 7.01
C VAL A 17 20.68 -37.12 5.57
N GLY A 18 21.20 -35.93 5.21
CA GLY A 18 21.87 -35.70 3.91
C GLY A 18 20.91 -35.69 2.71
N LEU A 19 19.64 -35.33 2.90
CA LEU A 19 18.71 -35.09 1.78
C LEU A 19 18.90 -33.66 1.27
N ASP A 20 19.01 -33.51 -0.06
CA ASP A 20 19.21 -32.22 -0.72
C ASP A 20 18.07 -31.24 -0.39
N MET A 21 18.45 -30.04 0.04
CA MET A 21 17.52 -28.94 0.27
C MET A 21 16.94 -28.48 -1.08
N PRO A 22 15.64 -28.12 -1.12
CA PRO A 22 15.07 -27.61 -2.36
C PRO A 22 15.79 -26.35 -2.81
N GLN A 23 15.98 -26.24 -4.12
CA GLN A 23 16.57 -25.05 -4.74
C GLN A 23 15.49 -23.97 -4.95
N LEU A 24 15.89 -22.70 -4.89
CA LEU A 24 14.98 -21.57 -5.17
C LEU A 24 14.28 -21.72 -6.51
N SER A 25 15.03 -22.14 -7.55
CA SER A 25 14.53 -22.36 -8.91
C SER A 25 13.50 -23.48 -9.03
N GLU A 26 13.36 -24.36 -8.04
CA GLU A 26 12.34 -25.41 -8.00
C GLU A 26 10.99 -24.89 -7.47
N LEU A 27 11.02 -23.83 -6.64
CA LEU A 27 9.82 -23.26 -6.05
C LEU A 27 9.40 -21.95 -6.73
N TYR A 28 10.35 -21.13 -7.15
CA TYR A 28 10.10 -19.81 -7.72
C TYR A 28 10.98 -19.53 -8.93
N ARG A 29 10.35 -19.02 -10.00
CA ARG A 29 11.07 -18.40 -11.10
C ARG A 29 11.03 -16.88 -10.89
N ILE A 30 12.18 -16.30 -10.55
CA ILE A 30 12.30 -14.86 -10.32
C ILE A 30 12.45 -14.14 -11.66
N ASP A 31 11.61 -13.14 -11.89
CA ASP A 31 11.61 -12.33 -13.11
C ASP A 31 12.25 -10.95 -12.86
N ASN A 32 11.50 -9.87 -13.00
CA ASN A 32 11.99 -8.50 -12.93
C ASN A 32 11.70 -7.84 -11.58
N PHE A 33 12.42 -6.77 -11.26
CA PHE A 33 12.11 -5.92 -10.12
C PHE A 33 10.74 -5.25 -10.29
N ILE A 34 9.92 -5.29 -9.24
CA ILE A 34 8.66 -4.53 -9.14
C ILE A 34 8.97 -3.13 -8.57
N ASP A 35 9.87 -3.04 -7.60
CA ASP A 35 10.27 -1.82 -6.91
C ASP A 35 11.22 -0.98 -7.78
N THR A 36 10.70 -0.17 -8.68
CA THR A 36 11.54 0.61 -9.59
C THR A 36 11.89 2.01 -9.08
N PHE A 37 11.30 2.53 -7.98
CA PHE A 37 11.47 3.93 -7.57
C PHE A 37 12.00 4.17 -6.16
N ALA A 38 11.61 3.40 -5.22
CA ALA A 38 12.24 3.39 -3.93
C ALA A 38 12.98 2.07 -3.84
N LEU A 39 14.26 2.09 -4.06
CA LEU A 39 15.11 1.04 -3.55
C LEU A 39 14.72 0.84 -2.10
N GLY A 40 13.87 -0.17 -1.84
CA GLY A 40 13.43 -0.46 -0.49
C GLY A 40 14.67 -0.47 0.39
N HIS A 41 14.67 0.28 1.48
CA HIS A 41 15.90 0.49 2.26
C HIS A 41 16.55 -0.82 2.65
N TYR A 42 15.77 -1.85 2.97
CA TYR A 42 16.29 -3.14 3.47
C TYR A 42 15.84 -4.36 2.65
N ALA A 43 14.93 -4.21 1.70
CA ALA A 43 14.39 -5.31 0.89
C ALA A 43 14.29 -4.95 -0.58
N ARG A 44 14.29 -5.98 -1.42
CA ARG A 44 13.91 -5.93 -2.83
C ARG A 44 12.58 -6.63 -3.02
N VAL A 45 11.78 -6.12 -3.93
CA VAL A 45 10.54 -6.76 -4.36
C VAL A 45 10.63 -7.08 -5.85
N LEU A 46 10.49 -8.36 -6.18
CA LEU A 46 10.61 -8.88 -7.53
C LEU A 46 9.31 -9.57 -7.94
N ALA A 47 8.97 -9.52 -9.23
CA ALA A 47 7.95 -10.41 -9.77
C ALA A 47 8.53 -11.83 -9.82
N ALA A 48 7.76 -12.80 -9.38
CA ALA A 48 8.12 -14.20 -9.45
C ALA A 48 6.92 -15.07 -9.83
N ALA A 49 7.17 -16.16 -10.54
CA ALA A 49 6.18 -17.22 -10.69
C ALA A 49 6.38 -18.25 -9.58
N ASP A 50 5.38 -18.49 -8.76
CA ASP A 50 5.35 -19.62 -7.83
C ASP A 50 5.04 -20.90 -8.64
N LEU A 51 6.02 -21.76 -8.80
CA LEU A 51 5.93 -22.95 -9.63
C LEU A 51 4.99 -24.02 -9.05
N ARG A 52 4.65 -23.94 -7.76
CA ARG A 52 3.70 -24.85 -7.09
C ARG A 52 2.25 -24.50 -7.42
N SER A 53 1.94 -23.21 -7.51
CA SER A 53 0.57 -22.73 -7.76
C SER A 53 0.35 -22.22 -9.18
N GLY A 54 1.43 -21.92 -9.92
CA GLY A 54 1.39 -21.26 -11.22
C GLY A 54 1.06 -19.77 -11.19
N ASN A 55 0.92 -19.19 -9.99
CA ASN A 55 0.56 -17.78 -9.83
C ASN A 55 1.78 -16.87 -9.91
N THR A 56 1.58 -15.65 -10.42
CA THR A 56 2.56 -14.58 -10.27
C THR A 56 2.42 -13.97 -8.88
N VAL A 57 3.55 -13.83 -8.17
CA VAL A 57 3.65 -13.30 -6.81
C VAL A 57 4.65 -12.15 -6.74
N ALA A 58 4.50 -11.28 -5.77
CA ALA A 58 5.54 -10.35 -5.34
C ALA A 58 6.45 -11.07 -4.36
N PHE A 59 7.71 -11.25 -4.74
CA PHE A 59 8.76 -11.89 -3.93
C PHE A 59 9.60 -10.81 -3.27
N LYS A 60 9.36 -10.56 -1.97
CA LYS A 60 10.09 -9.59 -1.16
C LYS A 60 11.22 -10.30 -0.43
N VAL A 61 12.44 -9.88 -0.64
CA VAL A 61 13.64 -10.48 -0.04
C VAL A 61 14.55 -9.42 0.57
N MET A 62 15.15 -9.72 1.71
CA MET A 62 16.12 -8.83 2.35
C MET A 62 17.32 -8.60 1.44
N ARG A 63 17.81 -7.36 1.36
CA ARG A 63 18.99 -7.02 0.57
C ARG A 63 20.26 -7.66 1.18
N PRO A 64 21.20 -8.12 0.34
CA PRO A 64 22.39 -8.85 0.82
C PRO A 64 23.31 -8.00 1.72
N GLU A 65 23.36 -6.67 1.52
CA GLU A 65 24.17 -5.77 2.35
C GLU A 65 23.71 -5.67 3.81
N HIS A 66 22.52 -6.16 4.14
CA HIS A 66 22.04 -6.21 5.51
C HIS A 66 22.34 -7.54 6.22
N LEU A 67 23.05 -8.45 5.55
CA LEU A 67 23.64 -9.60 6.23
C LEU A 67 24.80 -9.12 7.10
N ASP A 68 24.77 -9.48 8.39
CA ASP A 68 25.88 -9.16 9.28
C ASP A 68 27.02 -10.18 9.11
N SER A 69 28.24 -9.68 8.96
CA SER A 69 29.44 -10.52 8.92
C SER A 69 29.73 -11.20 10.27
N ASN A 70 29.19 -10.66 11.37
CA ASN A 70 29.41 -11.15 12.74
C ASN A 70 28.32 -12.12 13.21
N GLY A 71 27.26 -12.36 12.40
CA GLY A 71 26.16 -13.27 12.75
C GLY A 71 25.14 -12.70 13.72
N ASP A 72 25.23 -11.41 14.05
CA ASP A 72 24.22 -10.74 14.86
C ASP A 72 22.95 -10.44 14.03
N MET A 73 21.80 -10.66 14.65
CA MET A 73 20.53 -10.39 13.98
C MET A 73 20.23 -8.89 13.95
N ARG A 74 20.42 -8.26 12.81
CA ARG A 74 20.16 -6.84 12.57
C ARG A 74 18.65 -6.55 12.61
N TRP A 75 18.27 -5.28 12.71
CA TRP A 75 16.87 -4.85 12.77
C TRP A 75 16.09 -5.21 11.51
N GLU A 76 16.75 -5.23 10.35
CA GLU A 76 16.15 -5.59 9.06
C GLU A 76 15.59 -7.01 9.05
N TYR A 77 16.30 -7.95 9.69
CA TYR A 77 15.82 -9.30 9.92
C TYR A 77 14.55 -9.32 10.78
N ARG A 78 14.58 -8.55 11.87
CA ARG A 78 13.42 -8.42 12.78
C ARG A 78 12.23 -7.79 12.08
N ALA A 79 12.46 -6.84 11.15
CA ALA A 79 11.40 -6.22 10.36
C ALA A 79 10.66 -7.24 9.49
N PHE A 80 11.34 -8.22 8.88
CA PHE A 80 10.69 -9.33 8.18
C PHE A 80 9.84 -10.19 9.11
N GLY A 81 10.36 -10.54 10.28
CA GLY A 81 9.60 -11.28 11.29
C GLY A 81 8.35 -10.53 11.76
N ASN A 82 8.50 -9.23 12.03
CA ASN A 82 7.41 -8.36 12.43
C ASN A 82 6.33 -8.27 11.33
N GLU A 83 6.73 -8.07 10.08
CA GLU A 83 5.81 -8.01 8.94
C GLU A 83 5.04 -9.33 8.77
N ALA A 84 5.74 -10.47 8.82
CA ALA A 84 5.12 -11.80 8.74
C ALA A 84 4.09 -12.03 9.87
N GLU A 85 4.43 -11.66 11.12
CA GLU A 85 3.53 -11.79 12.26
C GLU A 85 2.27 -10.92 12.08
N ILE A 86 2.44 -9.67 11.67
CA ILE A 86 1.32 -8.72 11.51
C ILE A 86 0.42 -9.15 10.34
N LEU A 87 0.98 -9.50 9.20
CA LEU A 87 0.21 -10.01 8.05
C LEU A 87 -0.60 -11.25 8.42
N ALA A 88 -0.01 -12.17 9.18
CA ALA A 88 -0.73 -13.36 9.63
C ALA A 88 -1.88 -13.05 10.59
N ARG A 89 -1.73 -12.06 11.47
CA ARG A 89 -2.79 -11.60 12.38
C ARG A 89 -3.92 -10.92 11.63
N LEU A 90 -3.61 -10.08 10.66
CA LEU A 90 -4.56 -9.30 9.87
C LEU A 90 -5.11 -10.07 8.65
N ARG A 91 -4.70 -11.32 8.42
CA ARG A 91 -4.99 -12.11 7.20
C ARG A 91 -6.46 -12.21 6.79
N HIS A 92 -7.38 -11.98 7.74
CA HIS A 92 -8.83 -12.03 7.47
C HIS A 92 -9.38 -10.69 6.95
N SER A 93 -8.59 -9.60 6.96
CA SER A 93 -8.98 -8.34 6.36
C SER A 93 -8.91 -8.44 4.83
N PRO A 94 -9.96 -8.04 4.10
CA PRO A 94 -9.88 -7.93 2.65
C PRO A 94 -8.96 -6.79 2.19
N ASN A 95 -8.61 -5.86 3.09
CA ASN A 95 -7.90 -4.61 2.78
C ASN A 95 -6.39 -4.71 2.96
N ILE A 96 -5.83 -5.89 3.27
CA ILE A 96 -4.40 -6.13 3.23
C ILE A 96 -4.02 -6.95 2.00
N VAL A 97 -2.77 -6.84 1.59
CA VAL A 97 -2.17 -7.74 0.61
C VAL A 97 -2.26 -9.18 1.11
N LYS A 98 -2.68 -10.12 0.27
CA LYS A 98 -2.62 -11.54 0.61
C LYS A 98 -1.18 -11.98 0.68
N PHE A 99 -0.85 -12.72 1.70
CA PHE A 99 0.46 -13.32 1.81
C PHE A 99 0.38 -14.84 1.62
N TYR A 100 1.41 -15.43 1.03
CA TYR A 100 1.37 -16.83 0.59
C TYR A 100 2.44 -17.69 1.26
N ASP A 101 3.66 -17.16 1.39
CA ASP A 101 4.79 -17.91 1.91
C ASP A 101 5.83 -16.98 2.53
N PHE A 102 6.62 -17.50 3.41
CA PHE A 102 7.81 -16.87 3.97
C PHE A 102 8.84 -17.93 4.34
N GLY A 103 10.08 -17.49 4.41
CA GLY A 103 11.17 -18.39 4.71
C GLY A 103 12.53 -17.73 4.55
N PHE A 104 13.51 -18.55 4.19
CA PHE A 104 14.91 -18.12 4.06
C PHE A 104 15.52 -18.65 2.76
N ILE A 105 16.43 -17.87 2.17
CA ILE A 105 17.23 -18.25 1.01
C ILE A 105 18.69 -18.06 1.29
N SER A 106 19.53 -18.94 0.73
CA SER A 106 21.00 -18.87 0.86
C SER A 106 21.65 -17.97 -0.21
N ASP A 107 20.96 -17.70 -1.32
CA ASP A 107 21.46 -16.84 -2.41
C ASP A 107 21.67 -15.39 -1.93
N ARG A 108 22.83 -14.81 -2.32
CA ARG A 108 23.25 -13.45 -1.93
C ARG A 108 23.16 -12.43 -3.06
N GLU A 109 22.60 -12.81 -4.21
CA GLU A 109 22.39 -11.89 -5.32
C GLU A 109 21.21 -10.92 -5.03
N GLU A 110 21.29 -9.68 -5.52
CA GLU A 110 20.19 -8.70 -5.41
C GLU A 110 18.88 -9.27 -5.97
N ALA A 111 18.92 -9.93 -7.12
CA ALA A 111 17.85 -10.72 -7.69
C ALA A 111 18.21 -12.21 -7.58
N PRO A 112 17.84 -12.90 -6.51
CA PRO A 112 18.21 -14.28 -6.29
C PRO A 112 17.64 -15.18 -7.37
N ARG A 113 18.44 -16.11 -7.90
CA ARG A 113 18.00 -17.05 -8.94
C ARG A 113 18.28 -18.50 -8.56
N ASN A 114 19.24 -18.71 -7.70
CA ASN A 114 19.74 -20.01 -7.30
C ASN A 114 19.80 -20.10 -5.77
N GLY A 115 20.44 -21.16 -5.29
CA GLY A 115 20.63 -21.38 -3.87
C GLY A 115 19.49 -22.12 -3.21
N GLU A 116 19.77 -22.60 -2.02
CA GLU A 116 18.81 -23.35 -1.22
C GLU A 116 17.73 -22.42 -0.66
N ILE A 117 16.52 -22.95 -0.53
CA ILE A 117 15.35 -22.27 0.01
C ILE A 117 14.66 -23.10 1.08
N ILE A 118 14.20 -22.43 2.14
CA ILE A 118 13.35 -23.01 3.15
C ILE A 118 12.04 -22.23 3.20
N SER A 119 10.95 -22.93 2.98
CA SER A 119 9.59 -22.40 3.00
C SER A 119 8.88 -22.82 4.27
N TYR A 120 8.32 -21.87 4.98
CA TYR A 120 7.45 -22.09 6.15
C TYR A 120 5.97 -21.99 5.81
N GLN A 121 5.62 -21.54 4.60
CA GLN A 121 4.24 -21.35 4.15
C GLN A 121 3.41 -20.49 5.12
N SER A 122 2.54 -21.11 5.93
CA SER A 122 1.71 -20.41 6.92
C SER A 122 2.20 -20.58 8.37
N ASP A 123 3.31 -21.28 8.60
CA ASP A 123 3.87 -21.50 9.95
C ASP A 123 4.71 -20.30 10.40
N VAL A 124 4.00 -19.22 10.79
CA VAL A 124 4.64 -17.99 11.30
C VAL A 124 5.51 -18.26 12.51
N ARG A 125 5.05 -19.15 13.42
CA ARG A 125 5.78 -19.45 14.63
C ARG A 125 7.12 -20.09 14.35
N GLY A 126 7.12 -21.12 13.52
CA GLY A 126 8.37 -21.80 13.10
C GLY A 126 9.33 -20.84 12.39
N PHE A 127 8.82 -19.94 11.54
CA PHE A 127 9.62 -18.90 10.89
C PHE A 127 10.26 -17.95 11.91
N LEU A 128 9.49 -17.43 12.88
CA LEU A 128 9.98 -16.50 13.90
C LEU A 128 11.04 -17.16 14.82
N GLU A 129 10.81 -18.40 15.23
CA GLU A 129 11.75 -19.18 16.05
C GLU A 129 13.07 -19.45 15.29
N ALA A 130 13.03 -19.53 13.96
CA ALA A 130 14.17 -19.81 13.12
C ALA A 130 15.01 -18.57 12.72
N LEU A 131 14.49 -17.34 12.91
CA LEU A 131 15.13 -16.11 12.46
C LEU A 131 16.60 -16.01 12.90
N SER A 132 16.89 -16.17 14.19
CA SER A 132 18.26 -16.05 14.73
C SER A 132 19.20 -17.09 14.15
N ARG A 133 18.73 -18.33 13.96
CA ARG A 133 19.54 -19.42 13.40
C ARG A 133 19.94 -19.13 11.96
N TYR A 134 19.00 -18.68 11.11
CA TYR A 134 19.28 -18.39 9.70
C TYR A 134 20.03 -17.08 9.51
N ALA A 135 19.83 -16.08 10.40
CA ALA A 135 20.67 -14.91 10.44
C ALA A 135 22.13 -15.27 10.68
N ALA A 136 22.42 -16.09 11.70
CA ALA A 136 23.76 -16.56 11.99
C ALA A 136 24.39 -17.41 10.87
N ALA A 137 23.56 -18.13 10.10
CA ALA A 137 23.98 -18.90 8.92
C ALA A 137 24.17 -18.03 7.67
N GLY A 138 23.86 -16.72 7.73
CA GLY A 138 23.98 -15.78 6.60
C GLY A 138 22.93 -16.00 5.51
N TRP A 139 21.77 -16.56 5.86
CA TRP A 139 20.63 -16.68 4.96
C TRP A 139 19.76 -15.43 5.02
N ARG A 140 19.04 -15.11 3.97
CA ARG A 140 18.17 -13.94 3.87
C ARG A 140 16.72 -14.31 4.03
N PRO A 141 15.92 -13.61 4.85
CA PRO A 141 14.48 -13.83 4.92
C PRO A 141 13.80 -13.34 3.63
N TYR A 142 12.73 -14.03 3.24
CA TYR A 142 11.84 -13.62 2.16
C TYR A 142 10.37 -13.75 2.57
N LEU A 143 9.51 -12.99 1.87
CA LEU A 143 8.06 -13.08 1.92
C LEU A 143 7.52 -13.13 0.50
N THR A 144 6.48 -13.94 0.24
CA THR A 144 5.75 -13.89 -1.01
C THR A 144 4.31 -13.45 -0.79
N MET A 145 3.88 -12.53 -1.62
CA MET A 145 2.60 -11.85 -1.49
C MET A 145 1.88 -11.77 -2.83
N GLU A 146 0.62 -11.39 -2.78
CA GLU A 146 -0.17 -11.02 -3.95
C GLU A 146 0.57 -9.97 -4.79
N ASN A 147 0.73 -10.25 -6.09
CA ASN A 147 1.30 -9.30 -7.02
C ASN A 147 0.22 -8.30 -7.46
N LEU A 148 0.25 -7.12 -6.87
CA LEU A 148 -0.70 -6.06 -7.17
C LEU A 148 -0.26 -5.26 -8.41
N PRO A 149 -1.17 -4.95 -9.35
CA PRO A 149 -0.85 -4.13 -10.49
C PRO A 149 -0.32 -2.77 -10.06
N ARG A 150 0.84 -2.39 -10.58
CA ARG A 150 1.49 -1.12 -10.25
C ARG A 150 0.62 0.10 -10.57
N SER A 151 -0.21 0.01 -11.61
CA SER A 151 -1.19 1.04 -11.98
C SER A 151 -2.25 1.30 -10.90
N HIS A 152 -2.44 0.39 -9.95
CA HIS A 152 -3.37 0.56 -8.84
C HIS A 152 -2.74 1.21 -7.60
N SER A 153 -1.41 1.38 -7.54
CA SER A 153 -0.79 2.12 -6.44
C SER A 153 -1.21 3.60 -6.51
N LEU A 154 -1.63 4.17 -5.38
CA LEU A 154 -2.01 5.59 -5.30
C LEU A 154 -0.86 6.50 -5.74
N PHE A 155 0.38 6.12 -5.47
CA PHE A 155 1.54 6.87 -5.95
C PHE A 155 1.53 7.07 -7.47
N TYR A 156 1.15 6.03 -8.23
CA TYR A 156 1.04 6.11 -9.69
C TYR A 156 -0.28 6.73 -10.14
N LEU A 157 -1.38 6.42 -9.44
CA LEU A 157 -2.69 7.00 -9.73
C LEU A 157 -2.70 8.53 -9.55
N MET A 158 -1.98 9.03 -8.51
CA MET A 158 -1.97 10.44 -8.15
C MET A 158 -0.81 11.22 -8.76
N LYS A 159 0.13 10.55 -9.48
CA LYS A 159 1.30 11.20 -10.06
C LYS A 159 0.88 12.14 -11.19
N PRO A 160 1.15 13.45 -11.09
CA PRO A 160 0.85 14.38 -12.17
C PRO A 160 1.75 14.13 -13.38
N ASN A 161 1.21 14.29 -14.58
CA ASN A 161 1.95 14.16 -15.84
C ASN A 161 2.74 15.42 -16.19
N SER A 162 2.39 16.55 -15.60
CA SER A 162 3.11 17.82 -15.75
C SER A 162 3.11 18.57 -14.42
N PRO A 163 4.04 19.53 -14.23
CA PRO A 163 4.11 20.33 -13.01
C PRO A 163 2.82 21.10 -12.68
N ASN A 164 2.01 21.39 -13.69
CA ASN A 164 0.78 22.16 -13.55
C ASN A 164 -0.49 21.31 -13.52
N SER A 165 -0.38 19.98 -13.65
CA SER A 165 -1.52 19.07 -13.58
C SER A 165 -1.59 18.42 -12.21
N ARG A 166 -2.80 18.36 -11.70
CA ARG A 166 -3.12 17.80 -10.38
C ARG A 166 -4.26 16.80 -10.54
N TRP A 167 -4.06 15.62 -10.01
CA TRP A 167 -5.04 14.55 -10.04
C TRP A 167 -5.48 14.22 -8.62
N ARG A 168 -6.77 14.11 -8.42
CA ARG A 168 -7.39 13.58 -7.20
C ARG A 168 -8.44 12.55 -7.54
N LEU A 169 -8.81 11.74 -6.56
CA LEU A 169 -10.00 10.90 -6.72
C LEU A 169 -11.28 11.75 -6.55
N PRO A 170 -12.38 11.40 -7.21
CA PRO A 170 -13.70 11.93 -6.85
C PRO A 170 -13.96 11.73 -5.37
N SER A 171 -14.62 12.71 -4.71
CA SER A 171 -14.78 12.68 -3.25
C SER A 171 -15.54 11.45 -2.76
N GLU A 172 -16.54 10.98 -3.49
CA GLU A 172 -17.26 9.74 -3.20
C GLU A 172 -16.32 8.51 -3.22
N GLU A 173 -15.47 8.42 -4.25
CA GLU A 173 -14.47 7.36 -4.37
C GLU A 173 -13.42 7.46 -3.26
N GLY A 174 -12.96 8.68 -2.98
CA GLY A 174 -12.04 8.95 -1.88
C GLY A 174 -12.60 8.56 -0.52
N LEU A 175 -13.89 8.82 -0.28
CA LEU A 175 -14.56 8.40 0.96
C LEU A 175 -14.70 6.89 1.07
N ALA A 176 -15.00 6.18 -0.04
CA ALA A 176 -15.08 4.73 -0.04
C ALA A 176 -13.71 4.10 0.30
N LEU A 177 -12.62 4.65 -0.27
CA LEU A 177 -11.25 4.24 0.08
C LEU A 177 -10.93 4.56 1.55
N ALA A 178 -11.23 5.78 2.00
CA ALA A 178 -10.98 6.22 3.38
C ALA A 178 -11.71 5.35 4.41
N LEU A 179 -12.96 4.92 4.13
CA LEU A 179 -13.69 3.99 4.98
C LEU A 179 -13.05 2.61 5.04
N GLN A 180 -12.60 2.07 3.91
CA GLN A 180 -11.92 0.77 3.89
C GLN A 180 -10.59 0.84 4.63
N PHE A 181 -9.82 1.94 4.47
CA PHE A 181 -8.57 2.12 5.19
C PHE A 181 -8.81 2.26 6.70
N SER A 182 -9.78 3.08 7.08
CA SER A 182 -10.17 3.24 8.49
C SER A 182 -10.67 1.92 9.10
N SER A 183 -11.39 1.10 8.33
CA SER A 183 -11.83 -0.23 8.76
C SER A 183 -10.66 -1.18 9.00
N LEU A 184 -9.63 -1.13 8.15
CA LEU A 184 -8.38 -1.87 8.37
C LEU A 184 -7.68 -1.41 9.64
N LEU A 185 -7.53 -0.08 9.85
CA LEU A 185 -6.93 0.45 11.07
C LEU A 185 -7.75 0.10 12.31
N SER A 186 -9.09 0.10 12.24
CA SER A 186 -9.96 -0.32 13.33
C SER A 186 -9.71 -1.76 13.74
N LEU A 187 -9.58 -2.65 12.76
CA LEU A 187 -9.21 -4.05 13.01
C LEU A 187 -7.82 -4.16 13.63
N ALA A 188 -6.83 -3.44 13.09
CA ALA A 188 -5.46 -3.44 13.61
C ALA A 188 -5.39 -2.92 15.04
N HIS A 189 -6.04 -1.78 15.34
CA HIS A 189 -6.10 -1.19 16.69
C HIS A 189 -6.81 -2.13 17.67
N GLY A 190 -7.86 -2.85 17.24
CA GLY A 190 -8.51 -3.90 18.06
C GLY A 190 -7.57 -5.05 18.43
N MET A 191 -6.52 -5.28 17.62
CA MET A 191 -5.45 -6.27 17.90
C MET A 191 -4.20 -5.62 18.49
N GLN A 192 -4.28 -4.35 18.93
CA GLN A 192 -3.16 -3.58 19.48
C GLN A 192 -2.00 -3.40 18.47
N ILE A 193 -2.32 -3.28 17.19
CA ILE A 193 -1.38 -3.03 16.11
C ILE A 193 -1.59 -1.61 15.58
N VAL A 194 -0.50 -0.84 15.42
CA VAL A 194 -0.47 0.44 14.71
C VAL A 194 0.32 0.30 13.42
N TYR A 195 -0.17 0.94 12.36
CA TYR A 195 0.41 0.79 11.02
C TYR A 195 1.63 1.68 10.79
N LEU A 196 1.56 2.95 11.15
CA LEU A 196 2.61 3.97 11.19
C LEU A 196 3.12 4.46 9.82
N ASP A 197 3.42 3.60 8.85
CA ASP A 197 4.07 4.00 7.58
C ASP A 197 3.07 4.35 6.48
N HIS A 198 2.21 5.34 6.76
CA HIS A 198 1.20 5.83 5.83
C HIS A 198 1.83 6.64 4.70
N LYS A 199 1.78 6.11 3.47
CA LYS A 199 2.22 6.81 2.25
C LYS A 199 1.53 6.24 1.01
N LEU A 200 1.48 7.02 -0.05
CA LEU A 200 0.76 6.65 -1.28
C LEU A 200 1.30 5.39 -1.95
N GLU A 201 2.60 5.11 -1.82
CA GLU A 201 3.25 3.93 -2.37
C GLU A 201 2.75 2.62 -1.77
N HIS A 202 2.27 2.66 -0.52
CA HIS A 202 1.80 1.49 0.22
C HIS A 202 0.31 1.21 0.05
N VAL A 203 -0.41 2.08 -0.65
CA VAL A 203 -1.86 1.99 -0.81
C VAL A 203 -2.20 1.72 -2.27
N TYR A 204 -2.92 0.64 -2.51
CA TYR A 204 -3.40 0.22 -3.81
C TYR A 204 -4.92 0.31 -3.86
N TRP A 205 -5.43 0.83 -4.96
CA TRP A 205 -6.86 1.02 -5.18
C TRP A 205 -7.23 0.60 -6.60
N ASP A 206 -8.13 -0.37 -6.75
CA ASP A 206 -8.64 -0.82 -8.05
C ASP A 206 -9.93 -0.11 -8.47
N GLY A 207 -10.42 0.81 -7.63
CA GLY A 207 -11.64 1.59 -7.75
C GLY A 207 -12.79 1.09 -6.91
N VAL A 208 -12.60 -0.08 -6.32
CA VAL A 208 -13.61 -0.72 -5.47
C VAL A 208 -12.96 -1.22 -4.18
N HIS A 209 -11.77 -1.81 -4.30
CA HIS A 209 -11.11 -2.48 -3.19
C HIS A 209 -9.77 -1.83 -2.87
N LEU A 210 -9.58 -1.53 -1.61
CA LEU A 210 -8.33 -1.13 -1.03
C LEU A 210 -7.45 -2.35 -0.74
N LYS A 211 -6.16 -2.21 -1.05
CA LYS A 211 -5.11 -3.10 -0.54
C LYS A 211 -3.98 -2.26 0.04
N VAL A 212 -3.57 -2.60 1.26
CA VAL A 212 -2.42 -1.98 1.94
C VAL A 212 -1.29 -3.00 2.01
N ILE A 213 -0.07 -2.52 1.75
CA ILE A 213 1.17 -3.31 1.79
C ILE A 213 2.14 -2.73 2.81
N ASP A 214 3.25 -3.44 3.02
CA ASP A 214 4.42 -3.00 3.77
C ASP A 214 4.16 -2.70 5.26
N PHE A 215 4.01 -3.77 6.03
CA PHE A 215 3.78 -3.73 7.48
C PHE A 215 5.07 -3.81 8.32
N ASN A 216 6.24 -3.61 7.71
CA ASN A 216 7.53 -3.72 8.36
C ASN A 216 7.73 -2.76 9.55
N SER A 217 7.24 -1.53 9.39
CA SER A 217 7.30 -0.48 10.41
C SER A 217 6.15 -0.54 11.40
N SER A 218 5.12 -1.33 11.12
CA SER A 218 3.98 -1.51 12.01
C SER A 218 4.42 -2.10 13.33
N ARG A 219 3.69 -1.78 14.38
CA ARG A 219 4.06 -2.18 15.72
C ARG A 219 2.88 -2.77 16.48
N ARG A 220 3.11 -3.89 17.17
CA ARG A 220 2.22 -4.36 18.21
C ARG A 220 2.51 -3.62 19.50
N LEU A 221 1.49 -2.99 20.08
CA LEU A 221 1.60 -2.32 21.36
C LEU A 221 1.53 -3.37 22.46
N GLU A 222 2.64 -3.56 23.15
CA GLU A 222 2.65 -4.42 24.34
C GLU A 222 1.85 -3.71 25.43
N ASN A 223 0.97 -4.39 26.10
CA ASN A 223 0.07 -4.05 27.22
C ASN A 223 0.21 -2.71 27.96
N ASP A 224 0.94 -1.74 27.43
CA ASP A 224 1.02 -0.39 27.98
C ASP A 224 -0.21 0.43 27.56
N ARG A 225 -1.31 0.19 28.28
CA ARG A 225 -2.58 0.89 28.11
C ARG A 225 -2.44 2.42 28.21
N ARG A 226 -1.32 2.95 28.69
CA ARG A 226 -1.09 4.39 28.83
C ARG A 226 -0.58 5.04 27.55
N GLN A 227 0.19 4.33 26.75
CA GLN A 227 0.74 4.83 25.47
C GLN A 227 -0.15 4.52 24.26
N SER A 228 -0.99 3.49 24.36
CA SER A 228 -1.85 3.06 23.25
C SER A 228 -2.73 4.18 22.65
N PRO A 229 -3.41 5.05 23.43
CA PRO A 229 -4.25 6.10 22.86
C PRO A 229 -3.48 7.08 21.98
N GLN A 230 -2.28 7.50 22.37
CA GLN A 230 -1.44 8.42 21.59
C GLN A 230 -1.00 7.77 20.27
N GLN A 231 -0.67 6.50 20.28
CA GLN A 231 -0.26 5.78 19.07
C GLN A 231 -1.42 5.61 18.09
N TYR A 232 -2.63 5.39 18.58
CA TYR A 232 -3.82 5.32 17.71
C TYR A 232 -4.17 6.69 17.13
N THR A 233 -4.07 7.76 17.91
CA THR A 233 -4.21 9.15 17.42
C THR A 233 -3.20 9.42 16.32
N LYS A 234 -1.95 9.02 16.53
CA LYS A 234 -0.86 9.17 15.55
C LYS A 234 -1.13 8.42 14.25
N ASP A 235 -1.68 7.23 14.33
CA ASP A 235 -2.05 6.44 13.16
C ASP A 235 -3.15 7.14 12.34
N VAL A 236 -4.15 7.72 12.98
CA VAL A 236 -5.19 8.54 12.33
C VAL A 236 -4.58 9.80 11.71
N HIS A 237 -3.71 10.51 12.43
CA HIS A 237 -2.97 11.67 11.92
C HIS A 237 -2.19 11.29 10.65
N ASN A 238 -1.36 10.25 10.71
CA ASN A 238 -0.54 9.80 9.58
C ASN A 238 -1.40 9.39 8.37
N MET A 239 -2.55 8.77 8.58
CA MET A 239 -3.51 8.45 7.51
C MET A 239 -4.03 9.74 6.86
N CYS A 240 -4.47 10.71 7.65
CA CYS A 240 -5.00 11.99 7.14
C CYS A 240 -3.95 12.75 6.36
N VAL A 241 -2.74 12.91 6.90
CA VAL A 241 -1.66 13.68 6.30
C VAL A 241 -0.96 12.91 5.16
N GLY A 242 -0.60 11.66 5.40
CA GLY A 242 0.24 10.87 4.50
C GLY A 242 -0.49 10.30 3.28
N VAL A 243 -1.81 10.14 3.38
CA VAL A 243 -2.60 9.50 2.31
C VAL A 243 -3.80 10.34 1.92
N LEU A 244 -4.73 10.59 2.85
CA LEU A 244 -6.05 11.13 2.50
C LEU A 244 -5.99 12.58 2.00
N TYR A 245 -5.12 13.42 2.54
CA TYR A 245 -4.96 14.78 2.03
C TYR A 245 -4.62 14.80 0.54
N SER A 246 -3.61 14.03 0.14
CA SER A 246 -3.23 13.92 -1.27
C SER A 246 -4.35 13.33 -2.12
N LEU A 247 -5.07 12.34 -1.59
CA LEU A 247 -6.17 11.66 -2.26
C LEU A 247 -7.31 12.62 -2.59
N PHE A 248 -7.67 13.53 -1.68
CA PHE A 248 -8.79 14.46 -1.85
C PHE A 248 -8.39 15.78 -2.53
N THR A 249 -7.12 16.15 -2.49
CA THR A 249 -6.66 17.44 -3.05
C THR A 249 -5.77 17.29 -4.28
N GLY A 250 -5.17 16.11 -4.49
CA GLY A 250 -4.13 15.90 -5.49
C GLY A 250 -2.81 16.61 -5.16
N MET A 251 -2.63 17.03 -3.91
CA MET A 251 -1.46 17.79 -3.45
C MET A 251 -0.67 16.99 -2.42
N SER A 252 0.63 17.27 -2.35
CA SER A 252 1.43 16.78 -1.23
C SER A 252 1.27 17.72 -0.03
N PRO A 253 1.10 17.22 1.20
CA PRO A 253 1.08 18.06 2.38
C PRO A 253 2.47 18.64 2.70
N GLN A 254 3.52 18.10 2.09
CA GLN A 254 4.90 18.50 2.30
C GLN A 254 5.28 19.65 1.37
N LYS A 255 5.81 20.73 1.93
CA LYS A 255 6.28 21.89 1.16
C LYS A 255 7.62 21.67 0.45
N THR A 256 8.35 20.61 0.78
CA THR A 256 9.66 20.26 0.19
C THR A 256 9.55 19.01 -0.67
N SER A 257 10.26 19.00 -1.78
CA SER A 257 10.09 18.01 -2.86
C SER A 257 10.51 16.58 -2.50
N LEU A 258 11.35 16.37 -1.51
CA LEU A 258 11.81 15.02 -1.13
C LEU A 258 12.22 15.01 0.35
N ARG A 259 11.53 14.22 1.15
CA ARG A 259 12.06 13.79 2.45
C ARG A 259 12.90 12.54 2.26
N PRO A 260 14.09 12.44 2.87
CA PRO A 260 14.85 11.20 2.88
C PRO A 260 13.99 10.06 3.39
N GLN A 261 14.19 8.86 2.85
CA GLN A 261 13.55 7.68 3.42
C GLN A 261 14.00 7.53 4.89
N PRO A 262 13.07 7.34 5.84
CA PRO A 262 13.43 7.20 7.23
C PRO A 262 14.34 6.00 7.44
N SER A 263 15.44 6.21 8.15
CA SER A 263 16.43 5.18 8.45
C SER A 263 16.14 4.39 9.73
N SER A 264 15.14 4.78 10.49
CA SER A 264 14.72 4.11 11.73
C SER A 264 13.21 4.13 11.90
N ARG A 265 12.72 3.29 12.82
CA ARG A 265 11.30 3.25 13.18
C ARG A 265 10.81 4.58 13.74
N GLU A 266 11.59 5.21 14.60
CA GLU A 266 11.27 6.50 15.21
C GLU A 266 11.15 7.59 14.14
N ALA A 267 12.00 7.56 13.11
CA ALA A 267 11.93 8.46 11.98
C ALA A 267 10.67 8.22 11.11
N VAL A 268 10.18 6.97 11.01
CA VAL A 268 8.89 6.66 10.35
C VAL A 268 7.74 7.25 11.18
N GLU A 269 7.74 7.03 12.49
CA GLU A 269 6.72 7.57 13.40
C GLU A 269 6.68 9.10 13.38
N ALA A 270 7.83 9.75 13.23
CA ALA A 270 7.96 11.22 13.21
C ALA A 270 7.75 11.85 11.82
N ARG A 271 7.47 11.08 10.77
CA ARG A 271 7.45 11.56 9.37
C ARG A 271 6.58 12.79 9.14
N TYR A 272 5.45 12.88 9.82
CA TYR A 272 4.44 13.91 9.62
C TYR A 272 4.19 14.80 10.85
N THR A 273 5.00 14.68 11.91
CA THR A 273 4.76 15.36 13.20
C THR A 273 4.81 16.88 13.13
N ASP A 274 5.36 17.44 12.07
CA ASP A 274 5.43 18.88 11.80
C ASP A 274 4.28 19.41 10.91
N ILE A 275 3.29 18.55 10.61
CA ILE A 275 2.17 18.87 9.74
C ILE A 275 0.86 18.73 10.52
N ASP A 276 0.48 19.79 11.22
CA ASP A 276 -0.76 19.88 11.98
C ASP A 276 -1.85 20.71 11.28
N ASN A 277 -1.47 21.40 10.19
CA ASN A 277 -2.36 22.25 9.41
C ASN A 277 -2.28 21.93 7.91
N LEU A 278 -3.43 21.65 7.31
CA LEU A 278 -3.60 21.30 5.91
C LEU A 278 -4.17 22.48 5.12
N ASP A 279 -3.62 22.75 3.94
CA ASP A 279 -4.07 23.84 3.07
C ASP A 279 -5.02 23.30 1.99
N PHE A 280 -6.29 23.64 2.09
CA PHE A 280 -7.34 23.28 1.13
C PHE A 280 -7.66 24.40 0.14
N SER A 281 -6.97 25.55 0.17
CA SER A 281 -7.25 26.72 -0.66
C SER A 281 -7.22 26.44 -2.17
N MET A 282 -6.40 25.46 -2.57
CA MET A 282 -6.27 25.05 -3.96
C MET A 282 -7.36 24.04 -4.40
N GLU A 283 -8.24 23.60 -3.52
CA GLU A 283 -9.34 22.67 -3.83
C GLU A 283 -10.67 23.18 -3.28
N PRO A 284 -11.17 24.30 -3.83
CA PRO A 284 -12.41 24.94 -3.32
C PRO A 284 -13.68 24.10 -3.58
N SER A 285 -13.59 23.07 -4.41
CA SER A 285 -14.71 22.14 -4.68
C SER A 285 -14.82 21.03 -3.63
N LEU A 286 -13.82 20.87 -2.76
CA LEU A 286 -13.89 19.88 -1.69
C LEU A 286 -14.93 20.29 -0.66
N SER A 287 -15.77 19.33 -0.23
CA SER A 287 -16.78 19.64 0.78
C SER A 287 -16.15 20.05 2.10
N GLU A 288 -16.73 21.05 2.76
CA GLU A 288 -16.29 21.55 4.06
C GLU A 288 -16.19 20.41 5.09
N GLY A 289 -17.15 19.49 5.09
CA GLY A 289 -17.13 18.36 6.02
C GLY A 289 -15.94 17.41 5.82
N ILE A 290 -15.45 17.20 4.59
CA ILE A 290 -14.23 16.44 4.34
C ILE A 290 -13.01 17.23 4.81
N ALA A 291 -12.92 18.51 4.44
CA ALA A 291 -11.80 19.37 4.82
C ALA A 291 -11.67 19.47 6.35
N GLU A 292 -12.78 19.71 7.07
CA GLU A 292 -12.81 19.75 8.54
C GLU A 292 -12.38 18.43 9.16
N LEU A 293 -12.89 17.30 8.65
CA LEU A 293 -12.54 15.97 9.17
C LEU A 293 -11.05 15.67 9.01
N LEU A 294 -10.49 15.96 7.84
CA LEU A 294 -9.05 15.78 7.59
C LEU A 294 -8.20 16.73 8.45
N GLN A 295 -8.62 18.00 8.59
CA GLN A 295 -7.93 18.97 9.43
C GLN A 295 -7.92 18.55 10.90
N ARG A 296 -9.05 18.05 11.43
CA ARG A 296 -9.11 17.51 12.79
C ARG A 296 -8.22 16.30 12.99
N GLY A 297 -8.13 15.42 11.97
CA GLY A 297 -7.22 14.29 11.99
C GLY A 297 -5.75 14.72 11.98
N ALA A 298 -5.38 15.67 11.13
CA ALA A 298 -4.05 16.24 11.04
C ALA A 298 -3.62 16.96 12.34
N ALA A 299 -4.53 17.66 12.99
CA ALA A 299 -4.29 18.34 14.26
C ALA A 299 -4.35 17.41 15.49
N GLU A 300 -4.38 16.08 15.29
CA GLU A 300 -4.50 15.07 16.35
C GLU A 300 -5.73 15.22 17.27
N ASN A 301 -6.78 15.91 16.79
CA ASN A 301 -8.04 16.12 17.50
C ASN A 301 -9.05 14.96 17.35
N ILE A 302 -8.65 13.89 16.67
CA ILE A 302 -9.39 12.64 16.56
C ILE A 302 -8.56 11.55 17.21
N THR A 303 -9.04 11.06 18.35
CA THR A 303 -8.28 10.16 19.21
C THR A 303 -8.46 8.68 18.88
N THR A 304 -9.49 8.34 18.11
CA THR A 304 -9.78 6.96 17.72
C THR A 304 -10.17 6.88 16.25
N VAL A 305 -9.81 5.80 15.60
CA VAL A 305 -10.23 5.55 14.23
C VAL A 305 -11.76 5.40 14.11
N GLN A 306 -12.45 4.97 15.15
CA GLN A 306 -13.92 4.89 15.16
C GLN A 306 -14.57 6.27 15.08
N GLU A 307 -14.01 7.27 15.76
CA GLU A 307 -14.45 8.66 15.65
C GLU A 307 -14.29 9.18 14.20
N PHE A 308 -13.17 8.81 13.56
CA PHE A 308 -12.91 9.15 12.17
C PHE A 308 -13.92 8.49 11.22
N ILE A 309 -14.20 7.19 11.39
CA ILE A 309 -15.22 6.45 10.63
C ILE A 309 -16.59 7.12 10.76
N ASN A 310 -16.98 7.49 11.97
CA ASN A 310 -18.26 8.20 12.22
C ASN A 310 -18.29 9.56 11.51
N GLY A 311 -17.14 10.23 11.41
CA GLY A 311 -17.00 11.47 10.63
C GLY A 311 -17.22 11.25 9.15
N LEU A 312 -16.57 10.24 8.56
CA LEU A 312 -16.74 9.86 7.14
C LEU A 312 -18.20 9.50 6.83
N GLN A 313 -18.85 8.74 7.70
CA GLN A 313 -20.26 8.35 7.54
C GLN A 313 -21.20 9.55 7.59
N ARG A 314 -20.94 10.53 8.46
CA ARG A 314 -21.71 11.77 8.50
C ARG A 314 -21.57 12.58 7.21
N VAL A 315 -20.34 12.73 6.70
CA VAL A 315 -20.11 13.39 5.41
C VAL A 315 -20.83 12.67 4.28
N ALA A 316 -20.74 11.35 4.21
CA ALA A 316 -21.44 10.56 3.22
C ALA A 316 -22.97 10.78 3.28
N THR A 317 -23.53 10.75 4.49
CA THR A 317 -24.96 10.98 4.69
C THR A 317 -25.40 12.38 4.25
N GLN A 318 -24.60 13.42 4.54
CA GLN A 318 -24.88 14.80 4.11
C GLN A 318 -24.92 14.95 2.59
N HIS A 319 -24.12 14.17 1.88
CA HIS A 319 -24.10 14.14 0.41
C HIS A 319 -25.09 13.14 -0.20
N GLY A 320 -25.80 12.37 0.61
CA GLY A 320 -26.72 11.32 0.14
C GLY A 320 -26.00 10.11 -0.46
N TRP A 321 -24.71 9.93 -0.16
CA TRP A 321 -23.93 8.80 -0.67
C TRP A 321 -24.20 7.54 0.14
N GLN A 322 -24.52 6.47 -0.57
CA GLN A 322 -24.70 5.13 0.00
C GLN A 322 -23.59 4.23 -0.55
N PHE A 323 -22.70 3.79 0.31
CA PHE A 323 -21.55 3.00 -0.13
C PHE A 323 -21.91 1.63 -0.70
N SER A 324 -23.05 1.06 -0.32
CA SER A 324 -23.61 -0.12 -0.97
C SER A 324 -23.95 0.15 -2.44
N ASP A 325 -24.52 1.31 -2.74
CA ASP A 325 -24.89 1.72 -4.09
C ASP A 325 -23.68 2.12 -4.90
N TYR A 326 -22.64 2.71 -4.24
CA TYR A 326 -21.37 3.02 -4.85
C TYR A 326 -20.71 1.78 -5.48
N LEU A 327 -20.73 0.65 -4.78
CA LEU A 327 -20.16 -0.61 -5.27
C LEU A 327 -21.04 -1.28 -6.34
N THR A 328 -22.32 -0.97 -6.38
CA THR A 328 -23.32 -1.66 -7.21
C THR A 328 -23.86 -0.85 -8.38
N SER A 329 -23.60 0.48 -8.44
CA SER A 329 -24.03 1.29 -9.59
C SER A 329 -23.19 0.95 -10.84
N PRO A 330 -23.77 0.29 -11.87
CA PRO A 330 -23.03 -0.04 -13.09
C PRO A 330 -22.51 1.19 -13.82
N ALA A 331 -23.31 2.28 -13.85
CA ALA A 331 -22.93 3.52 -14.52
C ALA A 331 -21.72 4.19 -13.84
N SER A 332 -21.74 4.34 -12.52
CA SER A 332 -20.61 4.89 -11.78
C SER A 332 -19.36 4.00 -11.88
N SER A 333 -19.51 2.67 -11.88
CA SER A 333 -18.39 1.75 -12.09
C SER A 333 -17.79 1.89 -13.48
N GLN A 334 -18.62 1.96 -14.52
CA GLN A 334 -18.17 2.17 -15.90
C GLN A 334 -17.51 3.53 -16.07
N ALA A 335 -18.06 4.60 -15.52
CA ALA A 335 -17.47 5.94 -15.58
C ALA A 335 -16.10 5.98 -14.88
N ARG A 336 -15.94 5.33 -13.75
CA ARG A 336 -14.64 5.20 -13.05
C ARG A 336 -13.63 4.40 -13.85
N GLU A 337 -14.04 3.31 -14.48
CA GLU A 337 -13.18 2.51 -15.35
C GLU A 337 -12.67 3.33 -16.54
N GLN A 338 -13.55 4.08 -17.18
CA GLN A 338 -13.20 5.00 -18.28
C GLN A 338 -12.27 6.11 -17.80
N MET A 339 -12.53 6.70 -16.63
CA MET A 339 -11.64 7.70 -16.04
C MET A 339 -10.24 7.14 -15.79
N ARG A 340 -10.12 5.92 -15.24
CA ARG A 340 -8.81 5.28 -15.03
C ARG A 340 -8.11 4.95 -16.32
N ALA A 341 -8.83 4.43 -17.30
CA ALA A 341 -8.28 4.18 -18.63
C ALA A 341 -7.74 5.49 -19.25
N GLY A 342 -8.48 6.59 -19.10
CA GLY A 342 -8.04 7.92 -19.50
C GLY A 342 -6.77 8.37 -18.78
N LEU A 343 -6.71 8.23 -17.45
CA LEU A 343 -5.51 8.55 -16.66
C LEU A 343 -4.31 7.69 -17.06
N GLN A 344 -4.51 6.43 -17.35
CA GLN A 344 -3.47 5.53 -17.84
C GLN A 344 -2.96 5.98 -19.22
N ARG A 345 -3.85 6.39 -20.12
CA ARG A 345 -3.50 6.91 -21.45
C ARG A 345 -2.69 8.20 -21.37
N LEU A 346 -3.09 9.11 -20.48
CA LEU A 346 -2.32 10.33 -20.22
C LEU A 346 -0.87 10.05 -19.79
N ARG A 347 -0.65 8.97 -19.05
CA ARG A 347 0.69 8.58 -18.61
C ARG A 347 1.58 8.01 -19.72
N GLN A 348 0.96 7.52 -20.78
CA GLN A 348 1.69 6.96 -21.93
C GLN A 348 2.23 8.02 -22.89
N GLY A 349 1.93 9.28 -22.64
CA GLY A 349 2.46 10.40 -23.42
C GLY A 349 1.37 11.33 -23.99
N GLN A 350 1.80 12.44 -24.60
CA GLN A 350 0.90 13.47 -25.14
C GLN A 350 0.00 12.95 -26.28
N GLU A 351 0.42 11.88 -26.96
CA GLU A 351 -0.35 11.27 -28.05
C GLU A 351 -1.73 10.78 -27.61
N HIS A 352 -1.84 10.39 -26.34
CA HIS A 352 -3.08 9.85 -25.76
C HIS A 352 -3.95 10.89 -25.05
N VAL A 353 -3.54 12.17 -25.00
CA VAL A 353 -4.33 13.21 -24.31
C VAL A 353 -5.73 13.36 -24.93
N ARG A 354 -5.83 13.26 -26.26
CA ARG A 354 -7.14 13.31 -26.95
C ARG A 354 -8.01 12.12 -26.58
N GLU A 355 -7.45 10.92 -26.59
CA GLU A 355 -8.17 9.70 -26.24
C GLU A 355 -8.65 9.74 -24.79
N ALA A 356 -7.81 10.22 -23.86
CA ALA A 356 -8.19 10.39 -22.47
C ALA A 356 -9.37 11.37 -22.31
N ARG A 357 -9.32 12.52 -23.00
CA ARG A 357 -10.41 13.49 -22.98
C ARG A 357 -11.72 12.88 -23.50
N ASP A 358 -11.64 12.10 -24.56
CA ASP A 358 -12.82 11.52 -25.18
C ASP A 358 -13.42 10.42 -24.26
N LEU A 359 -12.58 9.64 -23.57
CA LEU A 359 -13.03 8.71 -22.52
C LEU A 359 -13.73 9.43 -21.36
N PHE A 360 -13.21 10.59 -20.93
CA PHE A 360 -13.87 11.38 -19.88
C PHE A 360 -15.21 11.96 -20.35
N ARG A 361 -15.32 12.35 -21.63
CA ARG A 361 -16.58 12.78 -22.23
C ARG A 361 -17.58 11.63 -22.32
N GLU A 362 -17.14 10.46 -22.71
CA GLU A 362 -18.00 9.26 -22.73
C GLU A 362 -18.49 8.92 -21.30
N ALA A 363 -17.63 9.05 -20.30
CA ALA A 363 -18.02 8.85 -18.92
C ALA A 363 -19.09 9.86 -18.45
N LEU A 364 -19.02 11.12 -18.93
CA LEU A 364 -19.97 12.18 -18.59
C LEU A 364 -21.39 11.96 -19.15
N ILE A 365 -21.54 11.19 -20.22
CA ILE A 365 -22.85 10.90 -20.80
C ILE A 365 -23.54 9.65 -20.23
N GLN A 366 -22.89 8.98 -19.23
CA GLN A 366 -23.50 7.82 -18.57
C GLN A 366 -24.63 8.28 -17.63
N ASP A 367 -25.79 7.67 -17.78
CA ASP A 367 -26.90 7.92 -16.86
C ASP A 367 -26.62 7.35 -15.46
N GLY A 368 -26.95 8.12 -14.43
CA GLY A 368 -26.87 7.68 -13.03
C GLY A 368 -25.46 7.76 -12.40
N ILE A 369 -24.53 8.52 -12.99
CA ILE A 369 -23.27 8.87 -12.31
C ILE A 369 -23.54 9.81 -11.13
N SER A 370 -22.70 9.75 -10.09
CA SER A 370 -22.81 10.67 -8.97
C SER A 370 -22.44 12.10 -9.39
N ARG A 371 -23.01 13.09 -8.74
CA ARG A 371 -22.72 14.51 -9.02
C ARG A 371 -21.25 14.84 -8.81
N ASP A 372 -20.64 14.29 -7.77
CA ASP A 372 -19.22 14.52 -7.46
C ASP A 372 -18.31 13.96 -8.57
N LEU A 373 -18.62 12.76 -9.06
CA LEU A 373 -17.88 12.16 -10.19
C LEU A 373 -18.08 12.97 -11.47
N GLU A 374 -19.29 13.49 -11.71
CA GLU A 374 -19.60 14.36 -12.85
C GLU A 374 -18.77 15.65 -12.78
N ASP A 375 -18.73 16.31 -11.63
CA ASP A 375 -17.97 17.55 -11.43
C ASP A 375 -16.48 17.31 -11.64
N GLU A 376 -15.92 16.20 -11.14
CA GLU A 376 -14.52 15.84 -11.36
C GLU A 376 -14.22 15.54 -12.83
N LEU A 377 -15.07 14.79 -13.51
CA LEU A 377 -14.90 14.51 -14.94
C LEU A 377 -14.93 15.81 -15.79
N ARG A 378 -15.86 16.74 -15.45
CA ARG A 378 -15.91 18.06 -16.09
C ARG A 378 -14.61 18.83 -15.90
N ARG A 379 -14.08 18.84 -14.67
CA ARG A 379 -12.78 19.46 -14.35
C ARG A 379 -11.65 18.85 -15.18
N LEU A 380 -11.57 17.52 -15.24
CA LEU A 380 -10.55 16.81 -16.03
C LEU A 380 -10.63 17.15 -17.51
N VAL A 381 -11.83 17.21 -18.10
CA VAL A 381 -12.02 17.61 -19.51
C VAL A 381 -11.51 19.04 -19.75
N VAL A 382 -11.75 19.97 -18.82
CA VAL A 382 -11.24 21.35 -18.92
C VAL A 382 -9.72 21.35 -18.92
N VAL A 383 -9.07 20.67 -17.98
CA VAL A 383 -7.60 20.56 -17.89
C VAL A 383 -7.01 19.98 -19.19
N LEU A 384 -7.62 18.91 -19.73
CA LEU A 384 -7.11 18.30 -20.96
C LEU A 384 -7.29 19.21 -22.18
N ASN A 385 -8.37 20.00 -22.25
CA ASN A 385 -8.53 21.00 -23.30
C ASN A 385 -7.45 22.08 -23.18
N GLU A 386 -7.12 22.54 -21.98
CA GLU A 386 -6.01 23.47 -21.76
C GLU A 386 -4.66 22.88 -22.17
N MET A 387 -4.39 21.61 -21.80
CA MET A 387 -3.18 20.90 -22.23
C MET A 387 -3.09 20.77 -23.75
N LEU A 388 -4.21 20.53 -24.44
CA LEU A 388 -4.26 20.43 -25.90
C LEU A 388 -4.13 21.77 -26.60
N ASN A 389 -4.64 22.86 -25.97
CA ASN A 389 -4.61 24.20 -26.50
C ASN A 389 -3.31 24.94 -26.23
N ASN A 390 -2.70 24.68 -25.06
CA ASN A 390 -1.37 25.16 -24.73
C ASN A 390 -0.35 24.32 -25.51
N ARG A 391 -0.06 24.71 -26.75
CA ARG A 391 1.07 24.23 -27.51
C ARG A 391 2.36 24.58 -26.79
N VAL A 392 2.71 23.85 -25.75
CA VAL A 392 4.12 23.74 -25.33
C VAL A 392 4.76 22.81 -26.36
N VAL A 393 5.17 23.42 -27.48
CA VAL A 393 6.14 22.80 -28.37
C VAL A 393 7.44 22.74 -27.57
N PRO A 394 8.13 21.59 -27.51
CA PRO A 394 9.42 21.47 -26.87
C PRO A 394 10.48 22.36 -27.48
#